data_406b9087ef41974b7c8198cc3dfe4820
#
_entry.id   406b9087ef41974b7c8198cc3dfe4820
#
_cell.length_a   1.000
_cell.length_b   1.000
_cell.length_c   1.000
_cell.angle_alpha   90.00
_cell.angle_beta   90.00
_cell.angle_gamma   90.00
#
_symmetry.space_group_name_H-M   'P 1'
#
loop_
_entity.id
_entity.type
_entity.pdbx_description
1 polymer ?
#
loop_
_entity_poly.entity_id
_entity_poly.type
_entity_poly.pdbx_seq_one_letter_code
_entity_poly.pdbx_strand_id
1 'polypeptide(L)' 'MYELVVVACLLGQPAHCEEFYLAFQQPMGIMQCMYEAQFRLVRWVEERPEWAVRRWRCSLPGA' A
#
# COMPACT_ATOMS: atom_id res chain seq x y z
N MET A 1 5.29 -15.20 -0.01
CA MET A 1 5.67 -13.78 -0.10
C MET A 1 4.42 -12.95 -0.30
N TYR A 2 4.27 -11.87 0.43
CA TYR A 2 3.09 -11.00 0.33
C TYR A 2 3.42 -9.72 -0.40
N GLU A 3 2.39 -9.08 -0.95
CA GLU A 3 2.51 -7.74 -1.46
C GLU A 3 1.50 -6.84 -0.77
N LEU A 4 1.83 -5.56 -0.69
CA LEU A 4 0.95 -4.56 -0.10
C LEU A 4 0.17 -3.88 -1.22
N VAL A 5 -1.15 -3.99 -1.15
CA VAL A 5 -2.03 -3.34 -2.11
C VAL A 5 -2.60 -2.08 -1.46
N VAL A 6 -2.32 -0.94 -2.06
CA VAL A 6 -2.72 0.36 -1.54
C VAL A 6 -3.74 0.98 -2.48
N VAL A 7 -4.88 1.36 -1.94
CA VAL A 7 -5.86 2.13 -2.72
C VAL A 7 -5.76 3.58 -2.25
N ALA A 8 -5.40 4.46 -3.17
CA ALA A 8 -5.21 5.87 -2.86
C ALA A 8 -5.94 6.72 -3.88
N CYS A 9 -6.35 7.89 -3.44
CA CYS A 9 -7.08 8.85 -4.29
C CYS A 9 -6.34 10.17 -4.28
N LEU A 10 -6.44 10.91 -5.39
CA LEU A 10 -5.84 12.22 -5.49
C LEU A 10 -6.51 13.22 -4.57
N LEU A 11 -5.73 14.03 -3.86
CA LEU A 11 -6.28 15.05 -2.98
C LEU A 11 -7.07 16.09 -3.76
N GLY A 12 -6.59 16.46 -4.94
CA GLY A 12 -7.27 17.45 -5.78
C GLY A 12 -8.46 16.89 -6.56
N GLN A 13 -8.54 15.57 -6.67
CA GLN A 13 -9.63 14.90 -7.37
C GLN A 13 -10.01 13.63 -6.61
N PRO A 14 -10.78 13.75 -5.53
CA PRO A 14 -11.06 12.59 -4.67
C PRO A 14 -11.77 11.44 -5.36
N ALA A 15 -12.41 11.68 -6.50
CA ALA A 15 -13.03 10.61 -7.27
C ALA A 15 -12.03 9.81 -8.08
N HIS A 16 -10.82 10.30 -8.24
CA HIS A 16 -9.76 9.60 -8.98
C HIS A 16 -8.95 8.76 -8.03
N CYS A 17 -9.18 7.45 -8.03
CA CYS A 17 -8.51 6.51 -7.15
C CYS A 17 -7.84 5.42 -7.96
N GLU A 18 -6.69 4.94 -7.46
CA GLU A 18 -5.93 3.88 -8.14
C GLU A 18 -5.40 2.91 -7.11
N GLU A 19 -5.13 1.69 -7.58
CA GLU A 19 -4.46 0.68 -6.78
C GLU A 19 -2.98 0.67 -7.10
N PHE A 20 -2.18 0.61 -6.05
CA PHE A 20 -0.72 0.52 -6.16
C PHE A 20 -0.26 -0.76 -5.49
N TYR A 21 0.72 -1.43 -6.09
CA TYR A 21 1.22 -2.71 -5.59
C TYR A 21 2.66 -2.54 -5.16
N LEU A 22 2.91 -2.81 -3.88
CA LEU A 22 4.24 -2.67 -3.29
C LEU A 22 4.70 -4.05 -2.84
N ALA A 23 5.71 -4.59 -3.51
CA ALA A 23 6.20 -5.93 -3.19
C ALA A 23 7.14 -5.88 -1.99
N PHE A 24 7.02 -6.88 -1.12
CA PHE A 24 8.01 -7.13 -0.08
C PHE A 24 9.01 -8.14 -0.63
N GLN A 25 10.28 -7.88 -0.40
CA GLN A 25 11.33 -8.73 -0.94
C GLN A 25 11.68 -9.90 -0.03
N GLN A 26 11.16 -9.91 1.18
CA GLN A 26 11.46 -10.95 2.14
C GLN A 26 10.24 -11.84 2.34
N PRO A 27 10.45 -13.16 2.51
CA PRO A 27 9.35 -14.04 2.90
C PRO A 27 8.84 -13.64 4.28
N MET A 28 7.52 -13.53 4.42
CA MET A 28 6.93 -13.13 5.68
C MET A 28 5.52 -13.65 5.78
N GLY A 29 5.03 -13.81 7.02
CA GLY A 29 3.64 -14.14 7.26
C GLY A 29 2.76 -12.91 7.19
N ILE A 30 1.44 -13.15 7.22
CA ILE A 30 0.47 -12.07 7.10
C ILE A 30 0.60 -11.04 8.23
N MET A 31 0.88 -11.49 9.44
CA MET A 31 0.99 -10.57 10.57
C MET A 31 2.19 -9.65 10.40
N GLN A 32 3.30 -10.18 9.92
CA GLN A 32 4.49 -9.37 9.68
C GLN A 32 4.24 -8.39 8.55
N CYS A 33 3.54 -8.83 7.51
CA CYS A 33 3.17 -7.94 6.40
C CYS A 33 2.36 -6.76 6.92
N MET A 34 1.38 -7.01 7.76
CA MET A 34 0.54 -5.95 8.31
C MET A 34 1.34 -5.00 9.19
N TYR A 35 2.28 -5.53 9.96
CA TYR A 35 3.13 -4.69 10.79
C TYR A 35 4.04 -3.81 9.94
N GLU A 36 4.69 -4.40 8.94
CA GLU A 36 5.61 -3.66 8.07
C GLU A 36 4.87 -2.66 7.19
N ALA A 37 3.60 -2.94 6.88
CA ALA A 37 2.81 -2.07 6.01
C ALA A 37 2.73 -0.64 6.54
N GLN A 38 2.68 -0.48 7.86
CA GLN A 38 2.57 0.85 8.46
C GLN A 38 3.75 1.73 8.07
N PHE A 39 4.95 1.16 8.09
CA PHE A 39 6.16 1.90 7.76
C PHE A 39 6.25 2.17 6.26
N ARG A 40 5.85 1.20 5.45
CA ARG A 40 5.86 1.36 4.00
C ARG A 40 4.86 2.43 3.57
N LEU A 41 3.70 2.47 4.22
CA LEU A 41 2.67 3.45 3.87
C LEU A 41 3.10 4.86 4.21
N VAL A 42 3.73 5.07 5.37
CA VAL A 42 4.21 6.38 5.75
C VAL A 42 5.20 6.91 4.72
N ARG A 43 6.15 6.06 4.33
CA ARG A 43 7.15 6.45 3.33
C ARG A 43 6.50 6.71 1.98
N TRP A 44 5.56 5.85 1.60
CA TRP A 44 4.88 5.99 0.32
C TRP A 44 4.15 7.33 0.21
N VAL A 45 3.45 7.71 1.28
CA VAL A 45 2.72 8.98 1.32
C VAL A 45 3.68 10.17 1.27
N GLU A 46 4.81 10.07 1.98
CA GLU A 46 5.80 11.15 1.96
C GLU A 46 6.38 11.39 0.58
N GLU A 47 6.53 10.32 -0.21
CA GLU A 47 7.06 10.41 -1.56
C GLU A 47 6.01 10.85 -2.57
N ARG A 48 4.72 10.73 -2.21
CA ARG A 48 3.60 11.05 -3.09
C ARG A 48 2.57 11.88 -2.36
N PRO A 49 2.91 13.16 -2.08
CA PRO A 49 2.03 14.00 -1.24
C PRO A 49 0.69 14.33 -1.88
N GLU A 50 0.54 14.17 -3.19
CA GLU A 50 -0.73 14.41 -3.86
C GLU A 50 -1.73 13.27 -3.70
N TRP A 51 -1.30 12.14 -3.13
CA TRP A 51 -2.15 10.97 -2.93
C TRP A 51 -2.52 10.81 -1.47
N ALA A 52 -3.76 10.41 -1.21
CA ALA A 52 -4.23 10.07 0.14
C ALA A 52 -4.63 8.60 0.16
N VAL A 53 -4.07 7.84 1.09
CA VAL A 53 -4.39 6.41 1.22
C VAL A 53 -5.79 6.27 1.78
N ARG A 54 -6.65 5.54 1.06
CA ARG A 54 -8.02 5.26 1.49
C ARG A 54 -8.09 3.92 2.22
N ARG A 55 -7.37 2.92 1.72
CA ARG A 55 -7.33 1.61 2.35
C ARG A 55 -6.15 0.85 1.79
N TRP A 56 -5.80 -0.22 2.49
CA TRP A 56 -4.69 -1.07 2.08
C TRP A 56 -4.93 -2.47 2.60
N ARG A 57 -4.26 -3.43 2.00
CA ARG A 57 -4.30 -4.81 2.45
C ARG A 57 -3.04 -5.53 2.03
N CYS A 58 -2.73 -6.60 2.76
CA CYS A 58 -1.67 -7.54 2.37
C CYS A 58 -2.29 -8.66 1.58
N SER A 59 -1.66 -9.00 0.46
CA SER A 59 -2.20 -10.00 -0.46
C SER A 59 -1.07 -10.84 -1.01
N LEU A 60 -1.40 -12.07 -1.41
CA LEU A 60 -0.44 -12.91 -2.12
C LEU A 60 -0.44 -12.48 -3.59
N PRO A 61 0.76 -12.34 -4.21
CA PRO A 61 0.82 -11.99 -5.62
C PRO A 61 0.09 -13.02 -6.47
N GLY A 62 -0.71 -12.54 -7.40
CA GLY A 62 -1.46 -13.41 -8.29
C GLY A 62 -2.75 -13.96 -7.71
N ALA A 63 -3.11 -13.57 -6.51
CA ALA A 63 -4.34 -14.03 -5.88
C ALA A 63 -5.54 -13.14 -6.22
#